data_325a282637a8406433c02a35567db4ed
#
_entry.id   325a282637a8406433c02a35567db4ed
#
_cell.length_a   1.000
_cell.length_b   1.000
_cell.length_c   1.000
_cell.angle_alpha   90.00
_cell.angle_beta   90.00
_cell.angle_gamma   90.00
#
_symmetry.space_group_name_H-M   'P 1'
#
loop_
_entity.id
_entity.type
_entity.pdbx_description
1 polymer ?
#
loop_
_entity_poly.entity_id
_entity_poly.type
_entity_poly.pdbx_seq_one_letter_code
_entity_poly.pdbx_strand_id
1 'polypeptide(L)'
;VRKGLAAVAKRLPRFHGKRFLVRGAQPLSERYYRVNYVFNYDDRNRVLKDPSINTDSGAYTKHIFDDVKGKDEMTQMEYFDINTWLPFDILHKADRMSMCNSLEVRVPFVDKEVAKFAETMPVKTRITPDETKIALRTSAEREMPKKTALKEKLGFPSPIASWINDPKYHERIVNAFHSDTGKKLSLIHI
;
A
#
# COMPACT_ATOMS: atom_id res chain seq x y z
N VAL A 1 -3.78 -26.41 -9.77
CA VAL A 1 -3.10 -26.71 -8.50
C VAL A 1 -3.22 -25.53 -7.52
N ARG A 2 -2.80 -24.30 -7.86
CA ARG A 2 -2.82 -23.13 -6.93
C ARG A 2 -4.20 -22.81 -6.35
N LYS A 3 -5.26 -22.83 -7.17
CA LYS A 3 -6.64 -22.54 -6.71
C LYS A 3 -7.17 -23.63 -5.77
N GLY A 4 -6.82 -24.90 -6.00
CA GLY A 4 -7.20 -26.00 -5.11
C GLY A 4 -6.55 -25.91 -3.73
N LEU A 5 -5.24 -25.63 -3.69
CA LEU A 5 -4.51 -25.42 -2.43
C LEU A 5 -5.05 -24.23 -1.63
N ALA A 6 -5.43 -23.16 -2.31
CA ALA A 6 -6.03 -21.99 -1.63
C ALA A 6 -7.42 -22.31 -1.06
N ALA A 7 -8.23 -23.10 -1.76
CA ALA A 7 -9.55 -23.52 -1.27
C ALA A 7 -9.43 -24.38 0.00
N VAL A 8 -8.47 -25.32 0.01
CA VAL A 8 -8.15 -26.12 1.20
C VAL A 8 -7.61 -25.22 2.32
N ALA A 9 -6.65 -24.36 2.02
CA ALA A 9 -6.06 -23.47 3.02
C ALA A 9 -7.10 -22.52 3.67
N LYS A 10 -8.12 -22.06 2.93
CA LYS A 10 -9.20 -21.25 3.50
C LYS A 10 -9.97 -21.97 4.61
N ARG A 11 -10.17 -23.28 4.48
CA ARG A 11 -10.94 -24.10 5.43
C ARG A 11 -10.15 -24.50 6.68
N LEU A 12 -8.81 -24.46 6.61
CA LEU A 12 -7.96 -24.81 7.74
C LEU A 12 -7.91 -23.69 8.80
N PRO A 13 -7.63 -24.01 10.08
CA PRO A 13 -7.38 -23.04 11.14
C PRO A 13 -6.22 -22.09 10.75
N ARG A 14 -5.98 -21.06 11.54
CA ARG A 14 -4.84 -20.15 11.33
C ARG A 14 -3.53 -20.90 11.51
N PHE A 15 -2.67 -20.89 10.47
CA PHE A 15 -1.29 -21.39 10.51
C PHE A 15 -0.35 -20.41 9.82
N HIS A 16 0.94 -20.50 10.13
CA HIS A 16 1.96 -19.66 9.51
C HIS A 16 1.99 -19.91 8.00
N GLY A 17 1.93 -18.84 7.18
CA GLY A 17 1.89 -18.95 5.72
C GLY A 17 0.50 -19.12 5.08
N LYS A 18 -0.58 -19.28 5.85
CA LYS A 18 -1.95 -19.38 5.30
C LYS A 18 -2.29 -18.21 4.38
N ARG A 19 -1.98 -16.99 4.82
CA ARG A 19 -2.22 -15.77 4.02
C ARG A 19 -1.46 -15.80 2.69
N PHE A 20 -0.24 -16.28 2.71
CA PHE A 20 0.59 -16.41 1.50
C PHE A 20 -0.04 -17.37 0.49
N LEU A 21 -0.46 -18.56 0.94
CA LEU A 21 -1.10 -19.56 0.07
C LEU A 21 -2.42 -19.03 -0.53
N VAL A 22 -3.25 -18.43 0.29
CA VAL A 22 -4.56 -17.91 -0.14
C VAL A 22 -4.37 -16.75 -1.13
N ARG A 23 -3.47 -15.81 -0.84
CA ARG A 23 -3.20 -14.65 -1.71
C ARG A 23 -2.46 -15.04 -2.98
N GLY A 24 -1.50 -15.96 -2.90
CA GLY A 24 -0.73 -16.42 -4.06
C GLY A 24 -1.55 -17.14 -5.12
N ALA A 25 -2.77 -17.59 -4.77
CA ALA A 25 -3.69 -18.21 -5.72
C ALA A 25 -4.62 -17.21 -6.42
N GLN A 26 -4.67 -15.96 -5.96
CA GLN A 26 -5.49 -14.91 -6.56
C GLN A 26 -4.76 -14.23 -7.71
N PRO A 27 -5.47 -13.74 -8.74
CA PRO A 27 -4.90 -12.86 -9.74
C PRO A 27 -4.26 -11.63 -9.11
N LEU A 28 -3.26 -11.03 -9.78
CA LEU A 28 -2.58 -9.85 -9.27
C LEU A 28 -3.56 -8.71 -8.97
N SER A 29 -4.49 -8.46 -9.88
CA SER A 29 -5.54 -7.44 -9.75
C SER A 29 -6.46 -7.63 -8.54
N GLU A 30 -6.58 -8.85 -8.00
CA GLU A 30 -7.38 -9.10 -6.80
C GLU A 30 -6.57 -9.09 -5.51
N ARG A 31 -5.26 -9.37 -5.60
CA ARG A 31 -4.40 -9.50 -4.42
C ARG A 31 -3.62 -8.24 -4.08
N TYR A 32 -3.24 -7.43 -5.08
CA TYR A 32 -2.30 -6.34 -4.88
C TYR A 32 -2.96 -5.11 -4.24
N TYR A 33 -4.10 -4.63 -4.74
CA TYR A 33 -4.80 -3.49 -4.15
C TYR A 33 -5.22 -3.69 -2.69
N ARG A 34 -5.21 -4.95 -2.22
CA ARG A 34 -5.56 -5.32 -0.84
C ARG A 34 -4.35 -5.42 0.10
N VAL A 35 -3.17 -4.96 -0.29
CA VAL A 35 -1.96 -5.10 0.55
C VAL A 35 -2.12 -4.39 1.89
N ASN A 36 -2.73 -3.22 1.89
CA ASN A 36 -2.85 -2.35 3.06
C ASN A 36 -4.26 -2.25 3.66
N TYR A 37 -5.20 -3.10 3.27
CA TYR A 37 -6.52 -3.02 3.86
C TYR A 37 -6.60 -3.71 5.23
N VAL A 38 -7.39 -3.13 6.13
CA VAL A 38 -7.60 -3.61 7.51
C VAL A 38 -8.71 -4.65 7.55
N PHE A 39 -9.84 -4.36 6.91
CA PHE A 39 -11.03 -5.21 6.88
C PHE A 39 -11.24 -5.81 5.49
N ASN A 40 -11.49 -7.13 5.42
CA ASN A 40 -11.98 -7.76 4.20
C ASN A 40 -13.45 -7.41 3.95
N TYR A 41 -14.02 -7.85 2.82
CA TYR A 41 -15.40 -7.54 2.47
C TYR A 41 -16.40 -8.04 3.53
N ASP A 42 -16.23 -9.28 3.99
CA ASP A 42 -17.11 -9.89 4.99
C ASP A 42 -16.96 -9.22 6.36
N ASP A 43 -15.74 -8.86 6.76
CA ASP A 43 -15.49 -8.14 8.00
C ASP A 43 -16.14 -6.74 7.98
N ARG A 44 -16.10 -6.05 6.84
CA ARG A 44 -16.79 -4.76 6.68
C ARG A 44 -18.29 -4.88 6.85
N ASN A 45 -18.91 -5.91 6.25
CA ASN A 45 -20.35 -6.16 6.41
C ASN A 45 -20.78 -6.35 7.88
N ARG A 46 -19.89 -6.86 8.71
CA ARG A 46 -20.17 -7.06 10.15
C ARG A 46 -20.09 -5.78 10.97
N VAL A 47 -19.27 -4.84 10.55
CA VAL A 47 -19.02 -3.61 11.33
C VAL A 47 -19.78 -2.41 10.80
N LEU A 48 -20.21 -2.42 9.54
CA LEU A 48 -20.98 -1.32 8.96
C LEU A 48 -22.41 -1.28 9.52
N LYS A 49 -22.90 -0.10 9.86
CA LYS A 49 -24.31 0.15 10.23
C LYS A 49 -25.24 -0.14 9.07
N ASP A 50 -24.81 0.18 7.87
CA ASP A 50 -25.51 -0.11 6.63
C ASP A 50 -24.61 -0.93 5.69
N PRO A 51 -24.79 -2.26 5.63
CA PRO A 51 -24.00 -3.10 4.72
C PRO A 51 -24.18 -2.79 3.24
N SER A 52 -25.23 -2.08 2.83
CA SER A 52 -25.48 -1.73 1.41
C SER A 52 -24.42 -0.80 0.84
N ILE A 53 -23.74 -0.02 1.68
CA ILE A 53 -22.63 0.87 1.29
C ILE A 53 -21.31 0.12 1.08
N ASN A 54 -21.26 -1.17 1.40
CA ASN A 54 -20.07 -1.98 1.24
C ASN A 54 -19.82 -2.34 -0.22
N THR A 55 -18.95 -1.60 -0.87
CA THR A 55 -18.59 -1.82 -2.27
C THR A 55 -17.28 -2.61 -2.38
N ASP A 56 -17.13 -3.37 -3.47
CA ASP A 56 -15.86 -4.02 -3.77
C ASP A 56 -14.85 -2.99 -4.29
N SER A 57 -13.84 -2.71 -3.48
CA SER A 57 -12.75 -1.80 -3.86
C SER A 57 -12.02 -2.23 -5.14
N GLY A 58 -12.04 -3.54 -5.47
CA GLY A 58 -11.46 -4.06 -6.70
C GLY A 58 -12.16 -3.56 -7.96
N ALA A 59 -13.45 -3.24 -7.88
CA ALA A 59 -14.19 -2.67 -9.00
C ALA A 59 -13.60 -1.32 -9.43
N TYR A 60 -13.18 -0.50 -8.47
CA TYR A 60 -12.59 0.82 -8.74
C TYR A 60 -11.17 0.76 -9.30
N THR A 61 -10.45 -0.32 -9.05
CA THR A 61 -9.05 -0.45 -9.45
C THR A 61 -8.82 -1.36 -10.66
N LYS A 62 -9.88 -2.04 -11.09
CA LYS A 62 -9.80 -3.01 -12.18
C LYS A 62 -9.25 -2.40 -13.48
N HIS A 63 -9.73 -1.23 -13.87
CA HIS A 63 -9.31 -0.55 -15.10
C HIS A 63 -7.81 -0.28 -15.11
N ILE A 64 -7.18 0.04 -13.98
CA ILE A 64 -5.74 0.29 -13.88
C ILE A 64 -4.95 -0.97 -14.26
N PHE A 65 -5.41 -2.15 -13.84
CA PHE A 65 -4.79 -3.41 -14.24
C PHE A 65 -5.10 -3.80 -15.69
N ASP A 66 -6.28 -3.44 -16.19
CA ASP A 66 -6.66 -3.70 -17.58
C ASP A 66 -5.78 -2.90 -18.57
N ASP A 67 -5.37 -1.68 -18.23
CA ASP A 67 -4.47 -0.83 -19.03
C ASP A 67 -3.09 -1.47 -19.26
N VAL A 68 -2.61 -2.24 -18.32
CA VAL A 68 -1.30 -2.92 -18.37
C VAL A 68 -1.39 -4.44 -18.48
N LYS A 69 -2.54 -4.92 -18.93
CA LYS A 69 -2.77 -6.35 -19.15
C LYS A 69 -1.74 -6.92 -20.13
N GLY A 70 -1.11 -8.02 -19.73
CA GLY A 70 -0.08 -8.67 -20.53
C GLY A 70 1.35 -8.18 -20.27
N LYS A 71 1.54 -7.11 -19.50
CA LYS A 71 2.86 -6.76 -18.97
C LYS A 71 3.23 -7.72 -17.83
N ASP A 72 4.52 -7.79 -17.50
CA ASP A 72 4.98 -8.55 -16.34
C ASP A 72 4.35 -8.06 -15.03
N GLU A 73 4.28 -8.95 -14.02
CA GLU A 73 3.61 -8.63 -12.74
C GLU A 73 4.23 -7.42 -12.05
N MET A 74 5.54 -7.19 -12.16
CA MET A 74 6.22 -6.07 -11.53
C MET A 74 5.79 -4.75 -12.15
N THR A 75 5.77 -4.68 -13.48
CA THR A 75 5.29 -3.50 -14.20
C THR A 75 3.82 -3.20 -13.89
N GLN A 76 2.98 -4.24 -13.78
CA GLN A 76 1.58 -4.05 -13.38
C GLN A 76 1.46 -3.47 -11.96
N MET A 77 2.28 -3.92 -11.00
CA MET A 77 2.29 -3.42 -9.63
C MET A 77 2.77 -1.97 -9.55
N GLU A 78 3.86 -1.64 -10.26
CA GLU A 78 4.39 -0.28 -10.33
C GLU A 78 3.38 0.69 -10.98
N TYR A 79 2.73 0.28 -12.06
CA TYR A 79 1.71 1.08 -12.72
C TYR A 79 0.51 1.33 -11.79
N PHE A 80 0.10 0.31 -11.04
CA PHE A 80 -0.94 0.46 -10.03
C PHE A 80 -0.55 1.48 -8.95
N ASP A 81 0.66 1.38 -8.41
CA ASP A 81 1.14 2.29 -7.37
C ASP A 81 1.28 3.74 -7.86
N ILE A 82 1.72 3.94 -9.10
CA ILE A 82 1.82 5.27 -9.73
C ILE A 82 0.43 5.91 -9.89
N ASN A 83 -0.61 5.11 -10.15
CA ASN A 83 -1.97 5.62 -10.34
C ASN A 83 -2.82 5.64 -9.06
N THR A 84 -2.34 5.09 -7.95
CA THR A 84 -3.09 5.03 -6.69
C THR A 84 -2.29 5.52 -5.50
N TRP A 85 -1.35 4.75 -5.02
CA TRP A 85 -0.58 5.04 -3.81
C TRP A 85 0.23 6.33 -3.91
N LEU A 86 0.92 6.53 -5.03
CA LEU A 86 1.77 7.70 -5.23
C LEU A 86 0.98 9.02 -5.18
N PRO A 87 -0.07 9.23 -6.00
CA PRO A 87 -0.80 10.51 -6.00
C PRO A 87 -1.66 10.71 -4.75
N PHE A 88 -2.39 9.68 -4.31
CA PHE A 88 -3.42 9.84 -3.27
C PHE A 88 -2.89 9.72 -1.83
N ASP A 89 -1.73 9.09 -1.63
CA ASP A 89 -1.11 9.00 -0.31
C ASP A 89 0.19 9.78 -0.21
N ILE A 90 1.18 9.46 -1.04
CA ILE A 90 2.53 10.00 -0.89
C ILE A 90 2.59 11.48 -1.29
N LEU A 91 2.21 11.81 -2.51
CA LEU A 91 2.29 13.20 -3.02
C LEU A 91 1.29 14.11 -2.32
N HIS A 92 0.08 13.62 -2.07
CA HIS A 92 -0.93 14.39 -1.34
C HIS A 92 -0.48 14.74 0.08
N LYS A 93 0.10 13.80 0.83
CA LYS A 93 0.65 14.10 2.16
C LYS A 93 1.85 15.03 2.09
N ALA A 94 2.78 14.79 1.17
CA ALA A 94 3.95 15.64 1.00
C ALA A 94 3.54 17.10 0.73
N ASP A 95 2.64 17.30 -0.22
CA ASP A 95 2.12 18.63 -0.56
C ASP A 95 1.42 19.28 0.64
N ARG A 96 0.42 18.61 1.21
CA ARG A 96 -0.36 19.16 2.33
C ARG A 96 0.50 19.52 3.54
N MET A 97 1.41 18.64 3.92
CA MET A 97 2.26 18.86 5.10
C MET A 97 3.32 19.94 4.86
N SER A 98 3.89 20.04 3.68
CA SER A 98 4.85 21.08 3.35
C SER A 98 4.17 22.44 3.20
N MET A 99 3.07 22.50 2.45
CA MET A 99 2.36 23.75 2.19
C MET A 99 1.73 24.37 3.45
N CYS A 100 1.31 23.56 4.43
CA CYS A 100 0.83 24.09 5.71
C CYS A 100 1.94 24.79 6.53
N ASN A 101 3.20 24.58 6.16
CA ASN A 101 4.36 25.27 6.71
C ASN A 101 5.01 26.24 5.69
N SER A 102 4.31 26.61 4.63
CA SER A 102 4.79 27.50 3.56
C SER A 102 6.08 27.00 2.88
N LEU A 103 6.26 25.69 2.83
CA LEU A 103 7.42 25.04 2.22
C LEU A 103 7.02 24.37 0.91
N GLU A 104 7.67 24.75 -0.19
CA GLU A 104 7.49 24.09 -1.48
C GLU A 104 8.42 22.90 -1.63
N VAL A 105 7.86 21.70 -1.80
CA VAL A 105 8.62 20.45 -2.01
C VAL A 105 8.60 20.08 -3.48
N ARG A 106 9.78 19.85 -4.04
CA ARG A 106 9.96 19.33 -5.39
C ARG A 106 10.30 17.84 -5.34
N VAL A 107 9.76 17.07 -6.28
CA VAL A 107 9.88 15.61 -6.36
C VAL A 107 10.51 15.18 -7.68
N PRO A 108 11.83 15.32 -7.86
CA PRO A 108 12.51 15.15 -9.14
C PRO A 108 12.35 13.76 -9.77
N PHE A 109 12.16 12.72 -8.97
CA PHE A 109 11.94 11.36 -9.48
C PHE A 109 10.54 11.12 -10.03
N VAL A 110 9.61 12.07 -9.87
CA VAL A 110 8.26 12.03 -10.44
C VAL A 110 8.14 12.92 -11.68
N ASP A 111 9.26 13.51 -12.10
CA ASP A 111 9.34 14.24 -13.37
C ASP A 111 9.00 13.31 -14.53
N LYS A 112 8.22 13.81 -15.49
CA LYS A 112 7.73 13.01 -16.63
C LYS A 112 8.85 12.49 -17.53
N GLU A 113 9.97 13.19 -17.67
CA GLU A 113 11.10 12.71 -18.46
C GLU A 113 11.84 11.58 -17.74
N VAL A 114 11.95 11.68 -16.40
CA VAL A 114 12.47 10.58 -15.57
C VAL A 114 11.55 9.36 -15.66
N ALA A 115 10.23 9.56 -15.57
CA ALA A 115 9.25 8.47 -15.70
C ALA A 115 9.34 7.78 -17.07
N LYS A 116 9.37 8.53 -18.18
CA LYS A 116 9.56 7.97 -19.52
C LYS A 116 10.84 7.15 -19.64
N PHE A 117 11.93 7.64 -19.07
CA PHE A 117 13.19 6.90 -19.06
C PHE A 117 13.05 5.61 -18.23
N ALA A 118 12.43 5.67 -17.04
CA ALA A 118 12.23 4.51 -16.20
C ALA A 118 11.37 3.42 -16.87
N GLU A 119 10.38 3.79 -17.68
CA GLU A 119 9.55 2.86 -18.46
C GLU A 119 10.36 2.03 -19.46
N THR A 120 11.50 2.54 -19.96
CA THR A 120 12.38 1.82 -20.88
C THR A 120 13.25 0.78 -20.18
N MET A 121 13.34 0.81 -18.85
CA MET A 121 14.23 -0.07 -18.09
C MET A 121 13.66 -1.48 -18.00
N PRO A 122 14.43 -2.54 -18.31
CA PRO A 122 14.04 -3.91 -18.02
C PRO A 122 13.83 -4.14 -16.53
N VAL A 123 12.92 -5.05 -16.14
CA VAL A 123 12.62 -5.35 -14.73
C VAL A 123 13.88 -5.67 -13.93
N LYS A 124 14.79 -6.48 -14.50
CA LYS A 124 16.04 -6.88 -13.84
C LYS A 124 16.98 -5.73 -13.46
N THR A 125 16.83 -4.56 -14.08
CA THR A 125 17.60 -3.36 -13.73
C THR A 125 16.90 -2.48 -12.69
N ARG A 126 15.64 -2.77 -12.42
CA ARG A 126 14.82 -2.08 -11.41
C ARG A 126 14.82 -2.85 -10.10
N ILE A 127 14.60 -4.16 -10.16
CA ILE A 127 14.44 -5.03 -8.99
C ILE A 127 14.85 -6.47 -9.29
N THR A 128 15.41 -7.14 -8.27
CA THR A 128 15.59 -8.59 -8.20
C THR A 128 14.99 -9.10 -6.88
N PRO A 129 14.97 -10.42 -6.62
CA PRO A 129 14.55 -10.94 -5.31
C PRO A 129 15.34 -10.38 -4.14
N ASP A 130 16.62 -10.06 -4.35
CA ASP A 130 17.55 -9.65 -3.30
C ASP A 130 17.74 -8.14 -3.23
N GLU A 131 17.52 -7.41 -4.34
CA GLU A 131 17.81 -5.99 -4.42
C GLU A 131 16.68 -5.19 -5.06
N THR A 132 16.45 -4.00 -4.53
CA THR A 132 15.51 -3.01 -5.07
C THR A 132 16.23 -1.73 -5.49
N LYS A 133 15.64 -0.99 -6.44
CA LYS A 133 16.17 0.29 -6.94
C LYS A 133 17.58 0.16 -7.55
N ILE A 134 17.87 -0.94 -8.22
CA ILE A 134 19.22 -1.31 -8.71
C ILE A 134 19.82 -0.18 -9.56
N ALA A 135 19.14 0.25 -10.62
CA ALA A 135 19.64 1.32 -11.49
C ALA A 135 19.94 2.60 -10.73
N LEU A 136 19.06 3.01 -9.82
CA LEU A 136 19.25 4.21 -8.99
C LEU A 136 20.47 4.07 -8.07
N ARG A 137 20.62 2.92 -7.41
CA ARG A 137 21.75 2.64 -6.50
C ARG A 137 23.07 2.62 -7.25
N THR A 138 23.10 1.95 -8.41
CA THR A 138 24.30 1.90 -9.28
C THR A 138 24.71 3.29 -9.76
N SER A 139 23.75 4.13 -10.13
CA SER A 139 24.04 5.52 -10.51
C SER A 139 24.54 6.32 -9.31
N ALA A 140 23.91 6.15 -8.15
CA ALA A 140 24.28 6.86 -6.92
C ALA A 140 25.71 6.52 -6.44
N GLU A 141 26.20 5.31 -6.66
CA GLU A 141 27.58 4.92 -6.31
C GLU A 141 28.66 5.74 -7.04
N ARG A 142 28.31 6.36 -8.18
CA ARG A 142 29.22 7.20 -8.95
C ARG A 142 29.34 8.62 -8.39
N GLU A 143 28.29 9.08 -7.71
CA GLU A 143 28.12 10.46 -7.27
C GLU A 143 28.23 10.63 -5.76
N MET A 144 28.16 9.54 -4.98
CA MET A 144 28.17 9.60 -3.54
C MET A 144 28.89 8.40 -2.91
N PRO A 145 29.30 8.50 -1.62
CA PRO A 145 29.94 7.40 -0.92
C PRO A 145 29.10 6.11 -0.95
N LYS A 146 29.74 4.98 -1.23
CA LYS A 146 29.10 3.66 -1.35
C LYS A 146 28.18 3.33 -0.16
N LYS A 147 28.61 3.67 1.07
CA LYS A 147 27.79 3.49 2.28
C LYS A 147 26.44 4.20 2.20
N THR A 148 26.37 5.34 1.53
CA THR A 148 25.12 6.11 1.34
C THR A 148 24.30 5.54 0.20
N ALA A 149 24.91 5.26 -0.95
CA ALA A 149 24.23 4.72 -2.13
C ALA A 149 23.57 3.36 -1.86
N LEU A 150 24.25 2.49 -1.11
CA LEU A 150 23.80 1.14 -0.78
C LEU A 150 23.07 1.05 0.56
N LYS A 151 22.79 2.17 1.23
CA LYS A 151 22.07 2.17 2.50
C LYS A 151 20.77 1.40 2.39
N GLU A 152 20.54 0.51 3.34
CA GLU A 152 19.28 -0.25 3.42
C GLU A 152 18.08 0.70 3.53
N LYS A 153 16.98 0.34 2.86
CA LYS A 153 15.74 1.10 2.94
C LYS A 153 15.15 1.00 4.34
N LEU A 154 15.18 2.10 5.07
CA LEU A 154 14.43 2.25 6.32
C LEU A 154 13.05 2.83 5.99
N GLY A 155 11.99 2.16 6.47
CA GLY A 155 10.64 2.73 6.45
C GLY A 155 10.52 3.85 7.49
N PHE A 156 9.40 4.58 7.47
CA PHE A 156 8.98 5.47 8.56
C PHE A 156 7.94 4.74 9.43
N PRO A 157 8.35 3.84 10.34
CA PRO A 157 7.43 3.17 11.21
C PRO A 157 6.88 4.19 12.21
N SER A 158 5.61 4.59 12.04
CA SER A 158 4.92 5.35 13.06
C SER A 158 4.61 4.40 14.23
N PRO A 159 4.94 4.74 15.47
CA PRO A 159 4.72 3.89 16.63
C PRO A 159 3.24 3.89 17.08
N ILE A 160 2.31 3.79 16.14
CA ILE A 160 0.85 3.89 16.38
C ILE A 160 0.39 2.85 17.40
N ALA A 161 0.86 1.60 17.27
CA ALA A 161 0.49 0.54 18.21
C ALA A 161 0.97 0.85 19.63
N SER A 162 2.15 1.45 19.78
CA SER A 162 2.67 1.90 21.07
C SER A 162 1.81 3.04 21.63
N TRP A 163 1.47 4.03 20.80
CA TRP A 163 0.63 5.15 21.24
C TRP A 163 -0.79 4.72 21.62
N ILE A 164 -1.41 3.83 20.85
CA ILE A 164 -2.75 3.30 21.19
C ILE A 164 -2.74 2.56 22.53
N ASN A 165 -1.66 1.87 22.84
CA ASN A 165 -1.52 1.12 24.11
C ASN A 165 -1.03 1.98 25.28
N ASP A 166 -0.55 3.19 25.05
CA ASP A 166 -0.17 4.12 26.11
C ASP A 166 -1.44 4.67 26.79
N PRO A 167 -1.59 4.53 28.13
CA PRO A 167 -2.78 4.97 28.85
C PRO A 167 -3.14 6.43 28.56
N LYS A 168 -2.15 7.30 28.40
CA LYS A 168 -2.33 8.73 28.10
C LYS A 168 -3.10 9.00 26.81
N TYR A 169 -2.86 8.20 25.77
CA TYR A 169 -3.50 8.36 24.47
C TYR A 169 -4.69 7.44 24.31
N HIS A 170 -4.65 6.24 24.90
CA HIS A 170 -5.71 5.25 24.82
C HIS A 170 -7.06 5.81 25.28
N GLU A 171 -7.11 6.36 26.50
CA GLU A 171 -8.34 6.94 27.05
C GLU A 171 -8.91 8.06 26.16
N ARG A 172 -8.05 8.94 25.66
CA ARG A 172 -8.46 10.02 24.75
C ARG A 172 -9.05 9.49 23.43
N ILE A 173 -8.43 8.45 22.87
CA ILE A 173 -8.90 7.80 21.63
C ILE A 173 -10.26 7.14 21.86
N VAL A 174 -10.38 6.35 22.92
CA VAL A 174 -11.62 5.65 23.28
C VAL A 174 -12.75 6.66 23.53
N ASN A 175 -12.49 7.71 24.30
CA ASN A 175 -13.48 8.77 24.56
C ASN A 175 -13.91 9.50 23.28
N ALA A 176 -13.00 9.75 22.34
CA ALA A 176 -13.33 10.34 21.06
C ALA A 176 -14.28 9.46 20.24
N PHE A 177 -14.03 8.15 20.21
CA PHE A 177 -14.91 7.19 19.51
C PHE A 177 -16.28 7.08 20.17
N HIS A 178 -16.36 7.06 21.49
CA HIS A 178 -17.61 6.94 22.23
C HIS A 178 -18.37 8.27 22.44
N SER A 179 -17.79 9.39 22.01
CA SER A 179 -18.48 10.69 22.05
C SER A 179 -19.71 10.71 21.15
N ASP A 180 -20.67 11.58 21.44
CA ASP A 180 -21.87 11.74 20.61
C ASP A 180 -21.51 12.13 19.17
N THR A 181 -20.48 12.96 18.99
CA THR A 181 -19.95 13.32 17.68
C THR A 181 -19.34 12.09 16.97
N GLY A 182 -18.53 11.29 17.67
CA GLY A 182 -17.96 10.06 17.15
C GLY A 182 -19.03 9.08 16.67
N LYS A 183 -20.02 8.81 17.51
CA LYS A 183 -21.16 7.93 17.18
C LYS A 183 -22.01 8.45 16.02
N LYS A 184 -22.23 9.77 15.95
CA LYS A 184 -23.01 10.41 14.89
C LYS A 184 -22.31 10.37 13.54
N LEU A 185 -20.99 10.57 13.51
CA LEU A 185 -20.19 10.58 12.27
C LEU A 185 -19.78 9.17 11.81
N SER A 186 -19.79 8.19 12.70
CA SER A 186 -19.33 6.84 12.38
C SER A 186 -20.30 6.09 11.48
N LEU A 187 -19.74 5.49 10.42
CA LEU A 187 -20.45 4.53 9.53
C LEU A 187 -20.41 3.11 10.09
N ILE A 188 -19.65 2.85 11.14
CA ILE A 188 -19.53 1.54 11.79
C ILE A 188 -20.20 1.53 13.14
N HIS A 189 -20.51 0.34 13.64
CA HIS A 189 -20.97 0.16 15.02
C HIS A 189 -19.81 0.42 15.99
N ILE A 190 -20.03 1.30 16.94
CA ILE A 190 -19.09 1.69 17.99
C ILE A 190 -19.73 1.39 19.35
#